data_db957a599998c1e7003662879d946f01
#
_entry.id   db957a599998c1e7003662879d946f01
#
_cell.length_a   1.000
_cell.length_b   1.000
_cell.length_c   1.000
_cell.angle_alpha   90.00
_cell.angle_beta   90.00
_cell.angle_gamma   90.00
#
_symmetry.space_group_name_H-M   'P 1'
#
loop_
_entity.id
_entity.type
_entity.pdbx_description
1 polymer ?
#
loop_
_entity_poly.entity_id
_entity_poly.type
_entity_poly.pdbx_seq_one_letter_code
_entity_poly.pdbx_strand_id
1 'polypeptide(L)'
;MENKNQRICIIGGGPAGTSMAMYLEKKGYDNYVIYEKSGKVGGKAFSPMMKVKNAQGKWEDRTIEMGAVMGCDTYFAVHECEEFGGTTHLDGPPMGRRFMNVDGTPQKSSPLALLKKIMKMRKLSKLLETKYKGYDVNGHRGVSEGRYEGPCPSPEMKLAHVEGENPNLKDLSMPFSEFLKLNHCEDAELVWKGPFTSFGYGYFDEIPAAYVLKYLDAFTVKQFLSTGKLWTWYNGTQSIWEGVNSHLKHPALLNSEVTNIKRENDKVYVTVNGKTEEFDKLIICTPLELF
;
A
#
# COMPACT_ATOMS: atom_id res chain seq x y z
N MET A 1 21.49 23.36 -8.89
CA MET A 1 21.82 22.38 -7.81
C MET A 1 20.71 22.43 -6.79
N GLU A 2 20.16 21.28 -6.42
CA GLU A 2 19.15 21.23 -5.36
C GLU A 2 19.79 21.62 -4.03
N ASN A 3 19.13 22.53 -3.30
CA ASN A 3 19.62 22.96 -1.99
C ASN A 3 19.29 21.90 -0.94
N LYS A 4 20.24 21.05 -0.59
CA LYS A 4 20.08 19.99 0.40
C LYS A 4 19.99 20.46 1.86
N ASN A 5 20.25 21.76 2.11
CA ASN A 5 20.17 22.34 3.45
C ASN A 5 18.77 22.86 3.80
N GLN A 6 17.79 22.69 2.89
CA GLN A 6 16.41 23.09 3.15
C GLN A 6 15.88 22.38 4.39
N ARG A 7 15.20 23.14 5.25
CA ARG A 7 14.51 22.60 6.44
C ARG A 7 13.16 22.03 6.02
N ILE A 8 12.98 20.73 6.20
CA ILE A 8 11.80 19.98 5.73
C ILE A 8 10.95 19.54 6.92
N CYS A 9 9.66 19.88 6.89
CA CYS A 9 8.68 19.34 7.83
C CYS A 9 7.95 18.16 7.21
N ILE A 10 7.83 17.05 7.93
CA ILE A 10 7.02 15.89 7.59
C ILE A 10 5.94 15.75 8.65
N ILE A 11 4.67 15.72 8.24
CA ILE A 11 3.54 15.55 9.15
C ILE A 11 3.00 14.12 9.01
N GLY A 12 3.07 13.38 10.11
CA GLY A 12 2.63 11.99 10.22
C GLY A 12 3.78 10.98 10.25
N GLY A 13 3.86 10.20 11.32
CA GLY A 13 4.85 9.13 11.55
C GLY A 13 4.36 7.74 11.09
N GLY A 14 3.42 7.69 10.14
CA GLY A 14 2.99 6.43 9.51
C GLY A 14 3.98 5.93 8.46
N PRO A 15 3.63 4.84 7.73
CA PRO A 15 4.47 4.28 6.66
C PRO A 15 4.98 5.32 5.66
N ALA A 16 4.12 6.24 5.22
CA ALA A 16 4.48 7.27 4.26
C ALA A 16 5.52 8.26 4.82
N GLY A 17 5.34 8.73 6.07
CA GLY A 17 6.25 9.74 6.65
C GLY A 17 7.60 9.16 7.04
N THR A 18 7.63 7.99 7.67
CA THR A 18 8.89 7.33 8.05
C THR A 18 9.69 6.88 6.85
N SER A 19 9.05 6.28 5.82
CA SER A 19 9.75 5.93 4.57
C SER A 19 10.20 7.16 3.79
N MET A 20 9.43 8.26 3.79
CA MET A 20 9.86 9.53 3.18
C MET A 20 11.14 10.02 3.81
N ALA A 21 11.24 10.04 5.14
CA ALA A 21 12.46 10.45 5.85
C ALA A 21 13.65 9.54 5.48
N MET A 22 13.44 8.23 5.45
CA MET A 22 14.45 7.27 4.99
C MET A 22 14.97 7.61 3.58
N TYR A 23 14.08 7.88 2.63
CA TYR A 23 14.48 8.24 1.27
C TYR A 23 15.15 9.62 1.18
N LEU A 24 14.76 10.58 2.02
CA LEU A 24 15.45 11.86 2.13
C LEU A 24 16.90 11.65 2.58
N GLU A 25 17.14 10.86 3.62
CA GLU A 25 18.50 10.52 4.07
C GLU A 25 19.31 9.80 3.01
N LYS A 26 18.72 8.79 2.32
CA LYS A 26 19.38 8.11 1.18
C LYS A 26 19.80 9.08 0.06
N LYS A 27 19.08 10.20 -0.09
CA LYS A 27 19.39 11.27 -1.06
C LYS A 27 20.26 12.39 -0.49
N GLY A 28 20.67 12.31 0.77
CA GLY A 28 21.52 13.27 1.45
C GLY A 28 20.81 14.54 1.93
N TYR A 29 19.51 14.46 2.24
CA TYR A 29 18.76 15.51 2.91
C TYR A 29 18.63 15.16 4.38
N ASP A 30 19.40 15.82 5.22
CA ASP A 30 19.45 15.51 6.66
C ASP A 30 18.71 16.53 7.54
N ASN A 31 18.27 17.67 6.97
CA ASN A 31 17.61 18.72 7.73
C ASN A 31 16.08 18.57 7.66
N TYR A 32 15.54 17.57 8.35
CA TYR A 32 14.11 17.34 8.40
C TYR A 32 13.64 17.09 9.84
N VAL A 33 12.35 17.25 10.07
CA VAL A 33 11.67 16.84 11.30
C VAL A 33 10.36 16.13 10.95
N ILE A 34 10.02 15.08 11.70
CA ILE A 34 8.75 14.35 11.59
C ILE A 34 7.92 14.65 12.84
N TYR A 35 6.70 15.17 12.66
CA TYR A 35 5.74 15.34 13.74
C TYR A 35 4.69 14.24 13.68
N GLU A 36 4.54 13.49 14.76
CA GLU A 36 3.53 12.45 14.94
C GLU A 36 2.67 12.75 16.17
N LYS A 37 1.35 12.84 15.97
CA LYS A 37 0.41 13.18 17.05
C LYS A 37 0.28 12.11 18.12
N SER A 38 0.43 10.85 17.73
CA SER A 38 0.32 9.72 18.66
C SER A 38 1.61 9.45 19.44
N GLY A 39 1.52 8.60 20.45
CA GLY A 39 2.69 8.15 21.23
C GLY A 39 3.51 7.07 20.54
N LYS A 40 3.27 6.78 19.25
CA LYS A 40 3.97 5.75 18.47
C LYS A 40 3.87 6.00 16.97
N VAL A 41 4.83 5.49 16.21
CA VAL A 41 4.80 5.48 14.76
C VAL A 41 4.02 4.26 14.22
N GLY A 42 3.76 4.25 12.91
CA GLY A 42 3.12 3.15 12.21
C GLY A 42 1.76 3.51 11.59
N GLY A 43 1.07 4.54 12.09
CA GLY A 43 -0.20 5.01 11.51
C GLY A 43 -1.22 3.88 11.31
N LYS A 44 -1.62 3.63 10.05
CA LYS A 44 -2.56 2.54 9.70
C LYS A 44 -1.94 1.13 9.74
N ALA A 45 -0.62 0.99 9.82
CA ALA A 45 0.04 -0.26 10.16
C ALA A 45 0.06 -0.38 11.69
N PHE A 46 -1.04 -0.86 12.24
CA PHE A 46 -1.30 -0.90 13.67
C PHE A 46 -1.42 -2.34 14.16
N SER A 47 -0.46 -2.76 15.00
CA SER A 47 -0.29 -4.15 15.45
C SER A 47 -0.17 -4.19 16.97
N PRO A 48 -1.28 -3.96 17.72
CA PRO A 48 -1.25 -3.99 19.18
C PRO A 48 -0.99 -5.39 19.73
N MET A 49 -0.25 -5.46 20.84
CA MET A 49 -0.15 -6.67 21.64
C MET A 49 -1.41 -6.82 22.50
N MET A 50 -2.06 -7.97 22.40
CA MET A 50 -3.28 -8.27 23.13
C MET A 50 -3.19 -9.62 23.83
N LYS A 51 -3.83 -9.74 24.99
CA LYS A 51 -4.01 -11.03 25.67
C LYS A 51 -5.17 -11.79 25.06
N VAL A 52 -4.89 -12.97 24.55
CA VAL A 52 -5.88 -13.86 23.95
C VAL A 52 -5.82 -15.25 24.56
N LYS A 53 -6.94 -15.96 24.58
CA LYS A 53 -6.95 -17.38 24.95
C LYS A 53 -6.60 -18.23 23.74
N ASN A 54 -5.60 -19.09 23.88
CA ASN A 54 -5.29 -20.09 22.86
C ASN A 54 -6.32 -21.25 22.85
N ALA A 55 -6.16 -22.20 21.93
CA ALA A 55 -7.06 -23.34 21.79
C ALA A 55 -7.17 -24.22 23.05
N GLN A 56 -6.17 -24.18 23.94
CA GLN A 56 -6.12 -24.89 25.21
C GLN A 56 -6.70 -24.07 26.37
N GLY A 57 -7.23 -22.86 26.09
CA GLY A 57 -7.81 -21.98 27.08
C GLY A 57 -6.80 -21.19 27.93
N LYS A 58 -5.50 -21.27 27.61
CA LYS A 58 -4.44 -20.54 28.31
C LYS A 58 -4.30 -19.13 27.72
N TRP A 59 -4.15 -18.11 28.58
CA TRP A 59 -3.87 -16.75 28.18
C TRP A 59 -2.43 -16.60 27.68
N GLU A 60 -2.27 -15.96 26.52
CA GLU A 60 -0.98 -15.62 25.94
C GLU A 60 -1.03 -14.25 25.29
N ASP A 61 0.12 -13.57 25.20
CA ASP A 61 0.24 -12.31 24.49
C ASP A 61 0.42 -12.60 23.01
N ARG A 62 -0.40 -11.95 22.18
CA ARG A 62 -0.38 -12.07 20.71
C ARG A 62 -0.43 -10.71 20.07
N THR A 63 0.38 -10.52 19.05
CA THR A 63 0.24 -9.39 18.14
C THR A 63 -0.99 -9.59 17.28
N ILE A 64 -1.87 -8.60 17.25
CA ILE A 64 -3.09 -8.61 16.45
C ILE A 64 -2.98 -7.52 15.40
N GLU A 65 -3.11 -7.90 14.13
CA GLU A 65 -3.11 -6.94 13.04
C GLU A 65 -4.47 -6.24 12.94
N MET A 66 -4.47 -4.93 13.14
CA MET A 66 -5.66 -4.07 13.08
C MET A 66 -5.67 -3.18 11.82
N GLY A 67 -4.65 -3.28 10.99
CA GLY A 67 -4.47 -2.50 9.78
C GLY A 67 -3.94 -3.35 8.63
N ALA A 68 -2.75 -3.04 8.12
CA ALA A 68 -2.07 -3.90 7.14
C ALA A 68 -1.74 -5.25 7.79
N VAL A 69 -2.06 -6.36 7.09
CA VAL A 69 -2.01 -7.71 7.68
C VAL A 69 -0.86 -8.54 7.12
N MET A 70 -0.45 -8.29 5.88
CA MET A 70 0.49 -9.13 5.16
C MET A 70 1.20 -8.38 4.05
N GLY A 71 2.33 -8.90 3.63
CA GLY A 71 3.06 -8.48 2.43
C GLY A 71 3.25 -9.61 1.44
N CYS A 72 3.85 -9.32 0.33
CA CYS A 72 4.22 -10.29 -0.70
C CYS A 72 5.46 -9.82 -1.46
N ASP A 73 6.06 -10.71 -2.25
CA ASP A 73 7.32 -10.47 -2.98
C ASP A 73 7.32 -9.24 -3.90
N THR A 74 6.15 -8.66 -4.19
CA THR A 74 6.03 -7.44 -5.00
C THR A 74 6.11 -6.14 -4.18
N TYR A 75 6.18 -6.22 -2.87
CA TYR A 75 6.23 -5.04 -2.00
C TYR A 75 7.67 -4.56 -1.78
N PHE A 76 8.34 -4.19 -2.86
CA PHE A 76 9.77 -3.82 -2.87
C PHE A 76 10.10 -2.66 -1.93
N ALA A 77 9.25 -1.65 -1.84
CA ALA A 77 9.45 -0.56 -0.89
C ALA A 77 9.43 -1.04 0.56
N VAL A 78 8.67 -2.10 0.86
CA VAL A 78 8.65 -2.72 2.19
C VAL A 78 9.96 -3.44 2.45
N HIS A 79 10.53 -4.14 1.47
CA HIS A 79 11.86 -4.75 1.60
C HIS A 79 12.94 -3.71 1.92
N GLU A 80 12.93 -2.58 1.22
CA GLU A 80 13.89 -1.51 1.51
C GLU A 80 13.72 -0.95 2.92
N CYS A 81 12.48 -0.88 3.42
CA CYS A 81 12.20 -0.47 4.79
C CYS A 81 12.64 -1.52 5.81
N GLU A 82 12.47 -2.81 5.51
CA GLU A 82 12.96 -3.92 6.35
C GLU A 82 14.48 -3.89 6.46
N GLU A 83 15.17 -3.77 5.33
CA GLU A 83 16.63 -3.70 5.28
C GLU A 83 17.16 -2.49 6.05
N PHE A 84 16.57 -1.32 5.84
CA PHE A 84 16.97 -0.10 6.55
C PHE A 84 16.66 -0.18 8.05
N GLY A 85 15.48 -0.69 8.41
CA GLY A 85 15.01 -0.75 9.79
C GLY A 85 15.46 -1.99 10.58
N GLY A 86 16.24 -2.90 9.95
CA GLY A 86 16.70 -4.13 10.60
C GLY A 86 15.58 -5.10 10.99
N THR A 87 14.44 -5.06 10.28
CA THR A 87 13.32 -5.99 10.50
C THR A 87 13.31 -7.09 9.44
N THR A 88 12.65 -8.20 9.74
CA THR A 88 12.55 -9.34 8.83
C THR A 88 11.14 -9.90 8.82
N HIS A 89 10.64 -10.23 7.65
CA HIS A 89 9.39 -10.96 7.53
C HIS A 89 9.56 -12.46 7.75
N LEU A 90 8.47 -13.12 8.04
CA LEU A 90 8.35 -14.56 8.10
C LEU A 90 7.58 -15.01 6.86
N ASP A 91 8.08 -16.03 6.17
CA ASP A 91 7.31 -16.74 5.16
C ASP A 91 6.06 -17.30 5.82
N GLY A 92 4.90 -16.76 5.50
CA GLY A 92 3.63 -17.29 5.97
C GLY A 92 3.39 -18.69 5.40
N PRO A 93 2.61 -19.53 6.10
CA PRO A 93 2.17 -20.80 5.55
C PRO A 93 1.36 -20.52 4.27
N PRO A 94 1.40 -21.43 3.29
CA PRO A 94 0.55 -21.31 2.11
C PRO A 94 -0.90 -21.15 2.57
N MET A 95 -1.52 -20.01 2.28
CA MET A 95 -2.88 -19.75 2.73
C MET A 95 -3.85 -20.65 1.98
N GLY A 96 -4.38 -21.63 2.68
CA GLY A 96 -5.53 -22.38 2.22
C GLY A 96 -6.76 -21.46 2.15
N ARG A 97 -7.19 -21.14 0.93
CA ARG A 97 -8.40 -20.32 0.74
C ARG A 97 -9.62 -21.21 0.86
N ARG A 98 -10.52 -20.84 1.75
CA ARG A 98 -11.86 -21.45 1.83
C ARG A 98 -12.88 -20.36 1.53
N PHE A 99 -13.60 -20.53 0.43
CA PHE A 99 -14.77 -19.71 0.16
C PHE A 99 -15.95 -20.32 0.91
N MET A 100 -16.61 -19.49 1.70
CA MET A 100 -17.76 -19.90 2.51
C MET A 100 -19.01 -19.22 1.98
N ASN A 101 -20.14 -19.90 2.06
CA ASN A 101 -21.46 -19.31 1.88
C ASN A 101 -21.83 -18.47 3.11
N VAL A 102 -22.86 -17.66 2.99
CA VAL A 102 -23.36 -16.80 4.09
C VAL A 102 -23.78 -17.64 5.31
N ASP A 103 -24.25 -18.88 5.10
CA ASP A 103 -24.61 -19.82 6.13
C ASP A 103 -23.42 -20.56 6.79
N GLY A 104 -22.18 -20.19 6.41
CA GLY A 104 -20.96 -20.80 6.94
C GLY A 104 -20.60 -22.14 6.31
N THR A 105 -21.31 -22.61 5.28
CA THR A 105 -20.95 -23.84 4.56
C THR A 105 -19.86 -23.59 3.52
N PRO A 106 -18.92 -24.54 3.30
CA PRO A 106 -17.90 -24.38 2.26
C PRO A 106 -18.52 -24.33 0.86
N GLN A 107 -18.12 -23.34 0.06
CA GLN A 107 -18.48 -23.31 -1.36
C GLN A 107 -17.79 -24.45 -2.10
N LYS A 108 -18.57 -25.28 -2.77
CA LYS A 108 -18.07 -26.33 -3.65
C LYS A 108 -17.95 -25.78 -5.06
N SER A 109 -16.75 -25.80 -5.61
CA SER A 109 -16.51 -25.44 -7.01
C SER A 109 -16.33 -26.72 -7.83
N SER A 110 -17.06 -26.86 -8.94
CA SER A 110 -16.80 -27.96 -9.88
C SER A 110 -15.48 -27.70 -10.62
N PRO A 111 -14.76 -28.75 -11.09
CA PRO A 111 -13.55 -28.60 -11.89
C PRO A 111 -13.76 -27.72 -13.13
N LEU A 112 -14.92 -27.82 -13.78
CA LEU A 112 -15.28 -27.01 -14.93
C LEU A 112 -15.44 -25.52 -14.57
N ALA A 113 -16.07 -25.23 -13.42
CA ALA A 113 -16.19 -23.85 -12.94
C ALA A 113 -14.80 -23.24 -12.60
N LEU A 114 -13.90 -24.04 -12.02
CA LEU A 114 -12.55 -23.62 -11.75
C LEU A 114 -11.78 -23.32 -13.04
N LEU A 115 -11.89 -24.18 -14.05
CA LEU A 115 -11.26 -23.97 -15.36
C LEU A 115 -11.76 -22.68 -16.02
N LYS A 116 -13.08 -22.42 -15.99
CA LYS A 116 -13.66 -21.16 -16.50
C LYS A 116 -13.08 -19.95 -15.79
N LYS A 117 -12.99 -19.99 -14.46
CA LYS A 117 -12.36 -18.90 -13.68
C LYS A 117 -10.92 -18.64 -14.11
N ILE A 118 -10.12 -19.69 -14.25
CA ILE A 118 -8.71 -19.57 -14.70
C ILE A 118 -8.63 -18.95 -16.09
N MET A 119 -9.48 -19.36 -17.02
CA MET A 119 -9.50 -18.79 -18.39
C MET A 119 -9.86 -17.29 -18.37
N LYS A 120 -10.85 -16.89 -17.56
CA LYS A 120 -11.24 -15.47 -17.43
C LYS A 120 -10.16 -14.64 -16.77
N MET A 121 -9.46 -15.19 -15.76
CA MET A 121 -8.31 -14.54 -15.13
C MET A 121 -7.16 -14.35 -16.12
N ARG A 122 -6.86 -15.35 -16.95
CA ARG A 122 -5.85 -15.21 -18.04
C ARG A 122 -6.23 -14.13 -19.03
N LYS A 123 -7.53 -14.04 -19.40
CA LYS A 123 -8.03 -12.99 -20.29
C LYS A 123 -7.85 -11.61 -19.66
N LEU A 124 -8.21 -11.44 -18.40
CA LEU A 124 -8.01 -10.18 -17.64
C LEU A 124 -6.52 -9.82 -17.60
N SER A 125 -5.66 -10.77 -17.25
CA SER A 125 -4.20 -10.57 -17.25
C SER A 125 -3.69 -10.08 -18.60
N LYS A 126 -4.15 -10.69 -19.71
CA LYS A 126 -3.77 -10.26 -21.07
C LYS A 126 -4.26 -8.85 -21.39
N LEU A 127 -5.44 -8.45 -20.93
CA LEU A 127 -5.95 -7.08 -21.10
C LEU A 127 -5.06 -6.06 -20.40
N LEU A 128 -4.59 -6.39 -19.19
CA LEU A 128 -3.67 -5.55 -18.42
C LEU A 128 -2.30 -5.40 -19.11
N GLU A 129 -1.84 -6.44 -19.78
CA GLU A 129 -0.58 -6.41 -20.54
C GLU A 129 -0.70 -5.70 -21.90
N THR A 130 -1.90 -5.46 -22.39
CA THR A 130 -2.15 -4.90 -23.73
C THR A 130 -2.94 -3.60 -23.70
N LYS A 131 -4.28 -3.67 -23.70
CA LYS A 131 -5.18 -2.51 -23.81
C LYS A 131 -5.00 -1.51 -22.67
N TYR A 132 -4.74 -2.00 -21.46
CA TYR A 132 -4.61 -1.19 -20.24
C TYR A 132 -3.18 -1.16 -19.69
N LYS A 133 -2.20 -1.42 -20.53
CA LYS A 133 -0.79 -1.38 -20.16
C LYS A 133 -0.41 -0.02 -19.57
N GLY A 134 0.29 -0.04 -18.43
CA GLY A 134 0.71 1.15 -17.73
C GLY A 134 -0.27 1.68 -16.66
N TYR A 135 -1.45 1.07 -16.54
CA TYR A 135 -2.42 1.36 -15.48
C TYR A 135 -2.24 0.53 -14.23
N ASP A 136 -1.49 -0.55 -14.31
CA ASP A 136 -1.14 -1.35 -13.17
C ASP A 136 -0.07 -0.66 -12.30
N VAL A 137 -0.15 -0.81 -11.00
CA VAL A 137 0.86 -0.29 -10.05
C VAL A 137 2.22 -0.92 -10.30
N ASN A 138 2.23 -2.12 -10.83
CA ASN A 138 3.40 -2.94 -11.07
C ASN A 138 3.88 -2.88 -12.52
N GLY A 139 3.26 -2.06 -13.37
CA GLY A 139 3.89 -1.56 -14.61
C GLY A 139 5.24 -0.90 -14.32
N HIS A 140 5.49 -0.61 -13.05
CA HIS A 140 6.73 -0.07 -12.50
C HIS A 140 7.60 -1.13 -11.83
N ARG A 141 7.30 -2.39 -12.04
CA ARG A 141 8.02 -3.50 -11.45
C ARG A 141 9.52 -3.39 -11.64
N GLY A 142 9.95 -2.99 -12.84
CA GLY A 142 11.36 -2.75 -13.11
C GLY A 142 11.97 -1.65 -12.24
N VAL A 143 11.21 -0.59 -11.94
CA VAL A 143 11.63 0.51 -11.07
C VAL A 143 11.72 0.03 -9.63
N SER A 144 10.67 -0.62 -9.13
CA SER A 144 10.61 -1.11 -7.75
C SER A 144 11.60 -2.24 -7.48
N GLU A 145 11.94 -3.05 -8.49
CA GLU A 145 12.98 -4.07 -8.38
C GLU A 145 14.40 -3.50 -8.56
N GLY A 146 14.56 -2.17 -8.68
CA GLY A 146 15.85 -1.54 -8.93
C GLY A 146 16.47 -1.84 -10.30
N ARG A 147 15.73 -2.47 -11.20
CA ARG A 147 16.18 -2.82 -12.57
C ARG A 147 15.88 -1.75 -13.60
N TYR A 148 15.05 -0.77 -13.25
CA TYR A 148 14.71 0.33 -14.12
C TYR A 148 15.51 1.57 -13.74
N GLU A 149 16.47 1.94 -14.56
CA GLU A 149 17.32 3.11 -14.38
C GLU A 149 16.81 4.36 -15.13
N GLY A 150 15.68 4.23 -15.80
CA GLY A 150 15.10 5.30 -16.61
C GLY A 150 14.36 6.36 -15.78
N PRO A 151 13.82 7.39 -16.47
CA PRO A 151 13.03 8.42 -15.80
C PRO A 151 11.74 7.84 -15.21
N CYS A 152 11.37 8.29 -14.02
CA CYS A 152 10.06 8.01 -13.42
C CYS A 152 9.17 9.27 -13.61
N PRO A 153 7.98 9.16 -14.21
CA PRO A 153 7.33 7.94 -14.71
C PRO A 153 8.00 7.32 -15.95
N SER A 154 7.91 5.98 -16.06
CA SER A 154 8.42 5.26 -17.22
C SER A 154 7.66 5.65 -18.51
N PRO A 155 8.18 5.32 -19.73
CA PRO A 155 7.45 5.58 -20.97
C PRO A 155 6.06 4.95 -21.00
N GLU A 156 5.89 3.75 -20.45
CA GLU A 156 4.58 3.08 -20.35
C GLU A 156 3.62 3.82 -19.40
N MET A 157 4.12 4.32 -18.27
CA MET A 157 3.34 5.18 -17.38
C MET A 157 2.89 6.45 -18.08
N LYS A 158 3.78 7.08 -18.83
CA LYS A 158 3.45 8.27 -19.62
C LYS A 158 2.37 7.98 -20.65
N LEU A 159 2.42 6.82 -21.31
CA LEU A 159 1.36 6.41 -22.26
C LEU A 159 0.00 6.27 -21.60
N ALA A 160 -0.05 5.81 -20.36
CA ALA A 160 -1.30 5.71 -19.58
C ALA A 160 -1.85 7.08 -19.15
N HIS A 161 -0.98 8.09 -19.02
CA HIS A 161 -1.29 9.44 -18.52
C HIS A 161 -0.90 10.55 -19.53
N VAL A 162 -0.99 10.28 -20.83
CA VAL A 162 -0.63 11.23 -21.88
C VAL A 162 -1.46 12.52 -21.78
N GLU A 163 -0.86 13.64 -22.11
CA GLU A 163 -1.57 14.89 -22.37
C GLU A 163 -2.57 14.68 -23.49
N GLY A 164 -3.85 14.79 -23.17
CA GLY A 164 -4.96 14.53 -24.06
C GLY A 164 -5.90 13.44 -23.55
N GLU A 165 -6.93 13.13 -24.32
CA GLU A 165 -7.89 12.09 -23.94
C GLU A 165 -7.26 10.70 -24.04
N ASN A 166 -7.10 10.04 -22.90
CA ASN A 166 -6.82 8.61 -22.90
C ASN A 166 -8.08 7.86 -23.35
N PRO A 167 -8.03 7.13 -24.47
CA PRO A 167 -9.21 6.46 -25.03
C PRO A 167 -9.79 5.39 -24.10
N ASN A 168 -9.00 4.92 -23.13
CA ASN A 168 -9.41 3.92 -22.16
C ASN A 168 -9.97 4.54 -20.87
N LEU A 169 -9.92 5.86 -20.68
CA LEU A 169 -10.32 6.51 -19.44
C LEU A 169 -11.78 6.24 -19.09
N LYS A 170 -12.66 6.21 -20.11
CA LYS A 170 -14.07 5.89 -19.93
C LYS A 170 -14.26 4.49 -19.36
N ASP A 171 -13.55 3.51 -19.89
CA ASP A 171 -13.62 2.12 -19.42
C ASP A 171 -13.10 2.02 -17.98
N LEU A 172 -12.06 2.79 -17.65
CA LEU A 172 -11.38 2.74 -16.35
C LEU A 172 -12.14 3.51 -15.26
N SER A 173 -12.97 4.47 -15.63
CA SER A 173 -13.80 5.24 -14.69
C SER A 173 -15.10 4.55 -14.31
N MET A 174 -15.54 3.52 -15.07
CA MET A 174 -16.75 2.77 -14.74
C MET A 174 -16.54 1.85 -13.53
N PRO A 175 -17.62 1.42 -12.84
CA PRO A 175 -17.54 0.39 -11.81
C PRO A 175 -16.85 -0.88 -12.30
N PHE A 176 -16.06 -1.51 -11.44
CA PHE A 176 -15.27 -2.67 -11.87
C PHE A 176 -16.13 -3.86 -12.34
N SER A 177 -17.32 -4.04 -11.75
CA SER A 177 -18.28 -5.06 -12.21
C SER A 177 -18.74 -4.82 -13.66
N GLU A 178 -18.95 -3.55 -14.06
CA GLU A 178 -19.31 -3.17 -15.43
C GLU A 178 -18.11 -3.35 -16.38
N PHE A 179 -16.92 -2.98 -15.93
CA PHE A 179 -15.67 -3.22 -16.63
C PHE A 179 -15.47 -4.72 -16.97
N LEU A 180 -15.73 -5.60 -16.00
CA LEU A 180 -15.63 -7.03 -16.21
C LEU A 180 -16.66 -7.53 -17.26
N LYS A 181 -17.90 -7.02 -17.21
CA LYS A 181 -18.94 -7.32 -18.22
C LYS A 181 -18.51 -6.86 -19.60
N LEU A 182 -18.07 -5.59 -19.73
CA LEU A 182 -17.59 -5.03 -21.00
C LEU A 182 -16.50 -5.89 -21.64
N ASN A 183 -15.62 -6.46 -20.82
CA ASN A 183 -14.49 -7.27 -21.27
C ASN A 183 -14.78 -8.78 -21.24
N HIS A 184 -16.01 -9.21 -20.96
CA HIS A 184 -16.42 -10.63 -20.83
C HIS A 184 -15.56 -11.42 -19.85
N CYS A 185 -15.30 -10.85 -18.67
CA CYS A 185 -14.47 -11.41 -17.60
C CYS A 185 -15.21 -11.52 -16.27
N GLU A 186 -16.52 -11.59 -16.25
CA GLU A 186 -17.40 -11.52 -15.05
C GLU A 186 -17.03 -12.55 -13.99
N ASP A 187 -16.64 -13.77 -14.40
CA ASP A 187 -16.24 -14.82 -13.47
C ASP A 187 -14.99 -14.46 -12.64
N ALA A 188 -14.21 -13.44 -13.08
CA ALA A 188 -13.08 -12.95 -12.32
C ALA A 188 -13.51 -12.24 -11.02
N GLU A 189 -14.73 -11.70 -10.98
CA GLU A 189 -15.27 -11.06 -9.77
C GLU A 189 -15.27 -12.02 -8.58
N LEU A 190 -15.66 -13.27 -8.81
CA LEU A 190 -15.74 -14.30 -7.75
C LEU A 190 -14.39 -14.60 -7.08
N VAL A 191 -13.28 -14.32 -7.76
CA VAL A 191 -11.92 -14.55 -7.23
C VAL A 191 -11.49 -13.40 -6.33
N TRP A 192 -11.85 -12.16 -6.70
CA TRP A 192 -11.27 -10.95 -6.11
C TRP A 192 -12.20 -10.19 -5.19
N LYS A 193 -13.52 -10.37 -5.33
CA LYS A 193 -14.51 -9.62 -4.54
C LYS A 193 -14.27 -9.76 -3.04
N GLY A 194 -14.10 -10.98 -2.55
CA GLY A 194 -13.86 -11.22 -1.14
C GLY A 194 -12.62 -10.52 -0.59
N PRO A 195 -11.41 -10.71 -1.15
CA PRO A 195 -10.20 -10.01 -0.73
C PRO A 195 -10.34 -8.49 -0.76
N PHE A 196 -10.85 -7.91 -1.86
CA PHE A 196 -11.00 -6.46 -1.97
C PHE A 196 -11.95 -5.87 -0.95
N THR A 197 -13.11 -6.49 -0.75
CA THR A 197 -14.08 -6.04 0.24
C THR A 197 -13.52 -6.17 1.66
N SER A 198 -12.81 -7.28 1.96
CA SER A 198 -12.20 -7.48 3.28
C SER A 198 -11.06 -6.52 3.58
N PHE A 199 -10.39 -6.00 2.56
CA PHE A 199 -9.37 -4.96 2.72
C PHE A 199 -9.97 -3.55 2.88
N GLY A 200 -11.29 -3.40 2.82
CA GLY A 200 -11.97 -2.13 3.00
C GLY A 200 -11.94 -1.21 1.77
N TYR A 201 -11.63 -1.75 0.59
CA TYR A 201 -11.60 -0.97 -0.65
C TYR A 201 -12.98 -0.68 -1.24
N GLY A 202 -14.05 -1.28 -0.72
CA GLY A 202 -15.43 -1.13 -1.19
C GLY A 202 -15.93 -2.27 -2.06
N TYR A 203 -17.05 -2.05 -2.73
CA TYR A 203 -17.72 -3.07 -3.57
C TYR A 203 -17.45 -2.81 -5.05
N PHE A 204 -17.43 -3.87 -5.86
CA PHE A 204 -17.07 -3.79 -7.28
C PHE A 204 -18.10 -3.10 -8.17
N ASP A 205 -19.31 -2.92 -7.71
CA ASP A 205 -20.37 -2.13 -8.32
C ASP A 205 -20.27 -0.62 -8.02
N GLU A 206 -19.37 -0.23 -7.12
CA GLU A 206 -19.12 1.15 -6.72
C GLU A 206 -17.71 1.63 -7.10
N ILE A 207 -16.71 0.75 -6.95
CA ILE A 207 -15.30 1.14 -7.13
C ILE A 207 -14.97 1.24 -8.63
N PRO A 208 -14.37 2.36 -9.09
CA PRO A 208 -13.87 2.49 -10.45
C PRO A 208 -12.83 1.41 -10.80
N ALA A 209 -12.90 0.89 -12.02
CA ALA A 209 -11.99 -0.15 -12.50
C ALA A 209 -10.51 0.23 -12.35
N ALA A 210 -10.15 1.50 -12.55
CA ALA A 210 -8.79 1.99 -12.37
C ALA A 210 -8.21 1.67 -10.98
N TYR A 211 -9.01 1.78 -9.93
CA TYR A 211 -8.56 1.49 -8.58
C TYR A 211 -8.29 0.01 -8.34
N VAL A 212 -9.14 -0.85 -8.92
CA VAL A 212 -8.97 -2.30 -8.79
C VAL A 212 -7.79 -2.77 -9.63
N LEU A 213 -7.64 -2.27 -10.84
CA LEU A 213 -6.57 -2.66 -11.75
C LEU A 213 -5.17 -2.26 -11.26
N LYS A 214 -5.08 -1.24 -10.41
CA LYS A 214 -3.82 -0.91 -9.73
C LYS A 214 -3.28 -2.04 -8.86
N TYR A 215 -4.15 -2.89 -8.33
CA TYR A 215 -3.78 -4.04 -7.50
C TYR A 215 -3.71 -5.36 -8.26
N LEU A 216 -4.35 -5.43 -9.42
CA LEU A 216 -4.51 -6.66 -10.18
C LEU A 216 -3.65 -6.68 -11.45
N ASP A 217 -2.36 -6.35 -11.33
CA ASP A 217 -1.46 -6.62 -12.44
C ASP A 217 -1.30 -8.14 -12.69
N ALA A 218 -0.80 -8.46 -13.88
CA ALA A 218 -0.64 -9.83 -14.33
C ALA A 218 0.22 -10.68 -13.39
N PHE A 219 1.21 -10.09 -12.75
CA PHE A 219 2.10 -10.77 -11.83
C PHE A 219 1.45 -11.01 -10.47
N THR A 220 0.79 -10.00 -9.91
CA THR A 220 0.04 -10.13 -8.65
C THR A 220 -1.06 -11.17 -8.81
N VAL A 221 -1.80 -11.14 -9.92
CA VAL A 221 -2.78 -12.18 -10.27
C VAL A 221 -2.15 -13.56 -10.27
N LYS A 222 -0.99 -13.71 -10.89
CA LYS A 222 -0.26 -14.99 -10.96
C LYS A 222 0.20 -15.44 -9.57
N GLN A 223 0.75 -14.55 -8.76
CA GLN A 223 1.15 -14.86 -7.39
C GLN A 223 -0.03 -15.31 -6.52
N PHE A 224 -1.13 -14.58 -6.56
CA PHE A 224 -2.33 -14.95 -5.82
C PHE A 224 -2.95 -16.28 -6.28
N LEU A 225 -2.78 -16.68 -7.54
CA LEU A 225 -3.29 -17.95 -8.07
C LEU A 225 -2.35 -19.12 -7.82
N SER A 226 -1.04 -18.89 -7.76
CA SER A 226 -0.04 -19.96 -7.81
C SER A 226 0.39 -20.49 -6.46
N THR A 227 0.04 -20.06 -5.33
CA THR A 227 0.57 -20.48 -4.00
C THR A 227 1.20 -19.36 -3.19
N GLY A 228 0.76 -18.13 -3.43
CA GLY A 228 1.36 -16.93 -2.90
C GLY A 228 1.94 -17.09 -1.52
N LYS A 229 3.23 -17.06 -1.43
CA LYS A 229 3.90 -16.83 -0.18
C LYS A 229 3.53 -15.43 0.24
N LEU A 230 2.69 -15.34 1.26
CA LEU A 230 2.39 -14.08 1.90
C LEU A 230 3.30 -13.96 3.10
N TRP A 231 3.85 -12.79 3.30
CA TRP A 231 4.71 -12.50 4.44
C TRP A 231 3.90 -11.99 5.60
N THR A 232 4.36 -12.31 6.78
CA THR A 232 3.90 -11.72 8.03
C THR A 232 5.13 -11.32 8.86
N TRP A 233 4.92 -10.55 9.92
CA TRP A 233 5.99 -10.15 10.82
C TRP A 233 5.67 -10.64 12.23
N TYR A 234 6.68 -11.13 12.92
CA TYR A 234 6.49 -11.68 14.27
C TYR A 234 5.86 -10.67 15.23
N ASN A 235 6.31 -9.42 15.15
CA ASN A 235 5.79 -8.31 15.96
C ASN A 235 4.75 -7.48 15.21
N GLY A 236 4.20 -7.99 14.11
CA GLY A 236 3.24 -7.31 13.27
C GLY A 236 3.84 -6.31 12.29
N THR A 237 3.02 -5.84 11.36
CA THR A 237 3.42 -4.89 10.31
C THR A 237 3.90 -3.54 10.86
N GLN A 238 3.43 -3.12 12.02
CA GLN A 238 3.88 -1.90 12.68
C GLN A 238 5.38 -1.91 12.96
N SER A 239 5.95 -3.07 13.28
CA SER A 239 7.37 -3.22 13.63
C SER A 239 8.32 -2.78 12.51
N ILE A 240 7.91 -2.85 11.24
CA ILE A 240 8.69 -2.36 10.11
C ILE A 240 8.96 -0.86 10.29
N TRP A 241 7.92 -0.11 10.57
CA TRP A 241 7.97 1.36 10.66
C TRP A 241 8.61 1.85 11.96
N GLU A 242 8.46 1.08 13.02
CA GLU A 242 9.21 1.27 14.26
C GLU A 242 10.70 1.04 14.03
N GLY A 243 11.05 0.00 13.28
CA GLY A 243 12.42 -0.27 12.86
C GLY A 243 12.99 0.87 12.02
N VAL A 244 12.28 1.29 10.96
CA VAL A 244 12.71 2.44 10.15
C VAL A 244 12.91 3.67 11.03
N ASN A 245 11.92 4.03 11.86
CA ASN A 245 11.98 5.21 12.70
C ASN A 245 13.19 5.20 13.67
N SER A 246 13.52 4.04 14.23
CA SER A 246 14.64 3.89 15.17
C SER A 246 16.02 4.05 14.49
N HIS A 247 16.10 3.83 13.19
CA HIS A 247 17.35 3.96 12.42
C HIS A 247 17.49 5.31 11.70
N LEU A 248 16.45 6.15 11.72
CA LEU A 248 16.54 7.51 11.20
C LEU A 248 17.49 8.37 12.05
N LYS A 249 18.22 9.27 11.43
CA LYS A 249 19.05 10.29 12.13
C LYS A 249 18.21 11.18 13.04
N HIS A 250 16.99 11.49 12.59
CA HIS A 250 16.00 12.29 13.31
C HIS A 250 14.69 11.51 13.42
N PRO A 251 14.54 10.63 14.43
CA PRO A 251 13.29 9.91 14.68
C PRO A 251 12.11 10.85 14.88
N ALA A 252 10.90 10.36 14.61
CA ALA A 252 9.69 11.14 14.74
C ALA A 252 9.50 11.67 16.17
N LEU A 253 9.14 12.94 16.28
CA LEU A 253 8.71 13.56 17.51
C LEU A 253 7.27 13.14 17.80
N LEU A 254 7.12 12.24 18.75
CA LEU A 254 5.83 11.69 19.17
C LEU A 254 5.06 12.70 20.04
N ASN A 255 3.74 12.49 20.18
CA ASN A 255 2.85 13.40 20.92
C ASN A 255 2.95 14.85 20.44
N SER A 256 3.19 15.03 19.14
CA SER A 256 3.45 16.30 18.50
C SER A 256 2.38 16.55 17.45
N GLU A 257 1.22 17.03 17.90
CA GLU A 257 0.10 17.34 17.03
C GLU A 257 0.31 18.66 16.31
N VAL A 258 0.24 18.63 14.99
CA VAL A 258 0.20 19.83 14.14
C VAL A 258 -1.23 20.37 14.17
N THR A 259 -1.39 21.61 14.63
CA THR A 259 -2.69 22.26 14.78
C THR A 259 -2.95 23.37 13.77
N ASN A 260 -1.91 23.89 13.12
CA ASN A 260 -2.05 24.92 12.10
C ASN A 260 -0.89 24.89 11.11
N ILE A 261 -1.20 25.21 9.85
CA ILE A 261 -0.26 25.35 8.76
C ILE A 261 -0.55 26.65 8.03
N LYS A 262 0.47 27.53 7.89
CA LYS A 262 0.38 28.76 7.12
C LYS A 262 1.48 28.77 6.08
N ARG A 263 1.17 29.15 4.85
CA ARG A 263 2.15 29.36 3.77
C ARG A 263 2.24 30.86 3.48
N GLU A 264 3.42 31.40 3.56
CA GLU A 264 3.68 32.84 3.35
C GLU A 264 5.13 33.05 2.92
N ASN A 265 5.36 33.93 1.92
CA ASN A 265 6.71 34.33 1.46
C ASN A 265 7.63 33.13 1.14
N ASP A 266 7.13 32.16 0.39
CA ASP A 266 7.85 30.92 0.03
C ASP A 266 8.31 30.05 1.22
N LYS A 267 7.79 30.32 2.42
CA LYS A 267 8.02 29.55 3.63
C LYS A 267 6.73 28.90 4.11
N VAL A 268 6.90 27.87 4.94
CA VAL A 268 5.79 27.18 5.61
C VAL A 268 5.98 27.33 7.12
N TYR A 269 4.95 27.80 7.78
CA TYR A 269 4.87 27.93 9.22
C TYR A 269 3.96 26.86 9.76
N VAL A 270 4.50 26.00 10.64
CA VAL A 270 3.78 24.86 11.21
C VAL A 270 3.66 25.05 12.72
N THR A 271 2.45 25.02 13.24
CA THR A 271 2.20 25.15 14.70
C THR A 271 2.04 23.75 15.29
N VAL A 272 2.90 23.42 16.24
CA VAL A 272 2.94 22.14 16.94
C VAL A 272 2.97 22.42 18.43
N ASN A 273 2.05 21.83 19.20
CA ASN A 273 1.97 22.00 20.64
C ASN A 273 2.05 23.47 21.09
N GLY A 274 1.38 24.37 20.33
CA GLY A 274 1.32 25.81 20.62
C GLY A 274 2.55 26.62 20.20
N LYS A 275 3.58 26.01 19.59
CA LYS A 275 4.75 26.68 19.06
C LYS A 275 4.74 26.65 17.53
N THR A 276 5.02 27.79 16.92
CA THR A 276 5.13 27.89 15.45
C THR A 276 6.59 27.87 15.02
N GLU A 277 6.90 27.00 14.07
CA GLU A 277 8.21 26.84 13.48
C GLU A 277 8.17 27.08 11.97
N GLU A 278 9.26 27.61 11.41
CA GLU A 278 9.43 27.91 10.00
C GLU A 278 10.16 26.80 9.27
N PHE A 279 9.69 26.47 8.08
CA PHE A 279 10.24 25.45 7.19
C PHE A 279 10.30 25.93 5.75
N ASP A 280 11.26 25.38 4.98
CA ASP A 280 11.36 25.62 3.54
C ASP A 280 10.38 24.74 2.76
N LYS A 281 10.15 23.51 3.23
CA LYS A 281 9.28 22.53 2.57
C LYS A 281 8.39 21.82 3.60
N LEU A 282 7.22 21.42 3.11
CA LEU A 282 6.25 20.64 3.88
C LEU A 282 5.86 19.40 3.10
N ILE A 283 5.86 18.25 3.77
CA ILE A 283 5.37 16.97 3.27
C ILE A 283 4.26 16.50 4.20
N ILE A 284 3.05 16.35 3.68
CA ILE A 284 1.89 15.91 4.44
C ILE A 284 1.69 14.42 4.18
N CYS A 285 1.81 13.61 5.22
CA CYS A 285 1.69 12.16 5.20
C CYS A 285 0.52 11.65 6.06
N THR A 286 -0.47 12.51 6.28
CA THR A 286 -1.71 12.22 7.01
C THR A 286 -2.92 12.34 6.07
N PRO A 287 -4.08 11.77 6.42
CA PRO A 287 -5.31 12.01 5.67
C PRO A 287 -5.64 13.50 5.59
N LEU A 288 -5.97 14.00 4.39
CA LEU A 288 -6.22 15.44 4.16
C LEU A 288 -7.52 15.93 4.79
N GLU A 289 -8.43 15.02 5.14
CA GLU A 289 -9.71 15.35 5.80
C GLU A 289 -9.52 15.87 7.24
N LEU A 290 -8.29 15.83 7.74
CA LEU A 290 -7.95 16.29 9.10
C LEU A 290 -7.47 17.75 9.15
N PHE A 291 -7.46 18.48 8.01
CA PHE A 291 -7.00 19.86 7.91
C PHE A 291 -8.08 20.79 7.37
#